data_c53bee0aa51234a9601a2262a3cac1a1
#
_entry.id   c53bee0aa51234a9601a2262a3cac1a1
#
_cell.length_a   1.000
_cell.length_b   1.000
_cell.length_c   1.000
_cell.angle_alpha   90.00
_cell.angle_beta   90.00
_cell.angle_gamma   90.00
#
_symmetry.space_group_name_H-M   'P 1'
#
loop_
_entity.id
_entity.type
_entity.pdbx_description
1 polymer ?
#
loop_
_entity_poly.entity_id
_entity_poly.type
_entity_poly.pdbx_seq_one_letter_code
_entity_poly.pdbx_strand_id
1 'polypeptide(L)'
;MPKHTEQQEKEFVNLLVAHQSLIRAFVISLLPGMSETEDVIQNTNEVLWTKRENFELGTNFKAWALTTARFQVMALQQKLKREKRAPLDEDVLMMVSEEAEERDPDVMNKKLSDLNACIGLLQVKDQELVLHRYWKKSGLAAYASATNRSIGSLKVALYRVRASLRTCLERKAKVKGGSV
;
A
#
# COMPACT_ATOMS: atom_id res chain seq x y z
N MET A 1 -4.17 33.49 11.25
CA MET A 1 -5.12 33.40 10.15
C MET A 1 -4.79 32.15 9.35
N PRO A 2 -5.75 31.32 8.96
CA PRO A 2 -5.46 30.16 8.11
C PRO A 2 -4.85 30.65 6.78
N LYS A 3 -3.72 30.06 6.38
CA LYS A 3 -3.02 30.44 5.14
C LYS A 3 -3.73 29.93 3.88
N HIS A 4 -4.61 28.96 4.02
CA HIS A 4 -5.38 28.36 2.92
C HIS A 4 -6.84 28.81 2.97
N THR A 5 -7.40 29.11 1.80
CA THR A 5 -8.85 29.30 1.65
C THR A 5 -9.57 27.95 1.69
N GLU A 6 -10.87 27.92 1.97
CA GLU A 6 -11.68 26.69 1.96
C GLU A 6 -11.54 25.90 0.64
N GLN A 7 -11.43 26.62 -0.48
CA GLN A 7 -11.22 26.00 -1.80
C GLN A 7 -9.85 25.32 -1.92
N GLN A 8 -8.80 25.92 -1.37
CA GLN A 8 -7.44 25.34 -1.36
C GLN A 8 -7.38 24.12 -0.45
N GLU A 9 -8.07 24.11 0.69
CA GLU A 9 -8.17 22.94 1.55
C GLU A 9 -8.88 21.78 0.86
N LYS A 10 -9.96 22.05 0.13
CA LYS A 10 -10.69 21.04 -0.64
C LYS A 10 -9.81 20.45 -1.75
N GLU A 11 -9.04 21.29 -2.46
CA GLU A 11 -8.10 20.83 -3.48
C GLU A 11 -7.00 19.94 -2.88
N PHE A 12 -6.44 20.34 -1.74
CA PHE A 12 -5.46 19.55 -1.01
C PHE A 12 -6.03 18.18 -0.58
N VAL A 13 -7.25 18.14 -0.06
CA VAL A 13 -7.92 16.88 0.30
C VAL A 13 -8.09 15.97 -0.91
N ASN A 14 -8.47 16.52 -2.07
CA ASN A 14 -8.59 15.76 -3.30
C ASN A 14 -7.25 15.15 -3.73
N LEU A 15 -6.15 15.93 -3.65
CA LEU A 15 -4.80 15.42 -3.91
C LEU A 15 -4.43 14.30 -2.93
N LEU A 16 -4.68 14.50 -1.64
CA LEU A 16 -4.38 13.50 -0.62
C LEU A 16 -5.14 12.20 -0.87
N VAL A 17 -6.44 12.27 -1.17
CA VAL A 17 -7.28 11.10 -1.47
C VAL A 17 -6.82 10.39 -2.75
N ALA A 18 -6.54 11.13 -3.81
CA ALA A 18 -6.06 10.57 -5.08
C ALA A 18 -4.74 9.79 -4.93
N HIS A 19 -3.88 10.20 -4.01
CA HIS A 19 -2.57 9.58 -3.81
C HIS A 19 -2.52 8.52 -2.69
N GLN A 20 -3.63 8.27 -1.96
CA GLN A 20 -3.65 7.32 -0.84
C GLN A 20 -3.16 5.92 -1.22
N SER A 21 -3.58 5.42 -2.36
CA SER A 21 -3.19 4.09 -2.85
C SER A 21 -1.70 4.00 -3.13
N LEU A 22 -1.12 5.07 -3.67
CA LEU A 22 0.31 5.15 -3.95
C LEU A 22 1.13 5.23 -2.66
N ILE A 23 0.75 6.10 -1.73
CA ILE A 23 1.39 6.23 -0.41
C ILE A 23 1.37 4.89 0.32
N ARG A 24 0.20 4.24 0.34
CA ARG A 24 0.02 2.93 0.97
C ARG A 24 0.92 1.87 0.34
N ALA A 25 0.91 1.74 -0.99
CA ALA A 25 1.74 0.77 -1.71
C ALA A 25 3.23 1.02 -1.46
N PHE A 26 3.66 2.28 -1.42
CA PHE A 26 5.02 2.68 -1.12
C PHE A 26 5.45 2.24 0.28
N VAL A 27 4.68 2.59 1.32
CA VAL A 27 5.00 2.20 2.71
C VAL A 27 5.01 0.68 2.88
N ILE A 28 4.05 -0.06 2.29
CA ILE A 28 4.02 -1.53 2.34
C ILE A 28 5.25 -2.13 1.68
N SER A 29 5.74 -1.56 0.58
CA SER A 29 6.94 -2.05 -0.12
C SER A 29 8.21 -1.88 0.70
N LEU A 30 8.27 -0.85 1.54
CA LEU A 30 9.39 -0.57 2.45
C LEU A 30 9.32 -1.31 3.79
N LEU A 31 8.13 -1.76 4.19
CA LEU A 31 7.87 -2.43 5.48
C LEU A 31 7.11 -3.75 5.26
N PRO A 32 7.65 -4.71 4.48
CA PRO A 32 6.93 -5.92 4.11
C PRO A 32 6.64 -6.80 5.33
N GLY A 33 5.35 -6.99 5.63
CA GLY A 33 4.89 -7.87 6.72
C GLY A 33 5.08 -7.32 8.13
N MET A 34 5.46 -6.06 8.27
CA MET A 34 5.60 -5.41 9.59
C MET A 34 4.24 -4.98 10.13
N SER A 35 4.06 -5.14 11.45
CA SER A 35 2.83 -4.75 12.15
C SER A 35 2.63 -3.25 12.22
N GLU A 36 3.71 -2.49 12.18
CA GLU A 36 3.77 -1.04 12.27
C GLU A 36 3.42 -0.31 10.95
N THR A 37 3.22 -1.06 9.86
CA THR A 37 2.97 -0.49 8.52
C THR A 37 1.77 0.45 8.50
N GLU A 38 0.65 0.06 9.13
CA GLU A 38 -0.56 0.90 9.19
C GLU A 38 -0.33 2.18 10.01
N ASP A 39 0.43 2.10 11.09
CA ASP A 39 0.75 3.25 11.93
C ASP A 39 1.62 4.25 11.14
N VAL A 40 2.56 3.76 10.34
CA VAL A 40 3.39 4.62 9.46
C VAL A 40 2.55 5.30 8.38
N ILE A 41 1.58 4.60 7.77
CA ILE A 41 0.66 5.18 6.79
C ILE A 41 -0.19 6.28 7.45
N GLN A 42 -0.74 6.02 8.63
CA GLN A 42 -1.53 6.99 9.38
C GLN A 42 -0.69 8.22 9.75
N ASN A 43 0.49 8.03 10.31
CA ASN A 43 1.41 9.12 10.66
C ASN A 43 1.81 9.93 9.43
N THR A 44 2.02 9.29 8.28
CA THR A 44 2.29 9.99 7.01
C THR A 44 1.14 10.93 6.65
N ASN A 45 -0.09 10.44 6.70
CA ASN A 45 -1.27 11.24 6.39
C ASN A 45 -1.47 12.40 7.38
N GLU A 46 -1.23 12.17 8.66
CA GLU A 46 -1.29 13.20 9.70
C GLU A 46 -0.25 14.30 9.46
N VAL A 47 0.98 13.93 9.13
CA VAL A 47 2.05 14.91 8.80
C VAL A 47 1.70 15.70 7.54
N LEU A 48 1.21 15.03 6.48
CA LEU A 48 0.78 15.70 5.25
C LEU A 48 -0.33 16.71 5.54
N TRP A 49 -1.34 16.34 6.32
CA TRP A 49 -2.42 17.23 6.72
C TRP A 49 -1.95 18.41 7.57
N THR A 50 -1.14 18.13 8.60
CA THR A 50 -0.63 19.15 9.51
C THR A 50 0.27 20.16 8.79
N LYS A 51 1.06 19.69 7.82
CA LYS A 51 1.98 20.51 7.04
C LYS A 51 1.39 21.01 5.70
N ARG A 52 0.09 20.88 5.48
CA ARG A 52 -0.56 21.24 4.21
C ARG A 52 -0.28 22.68 3.77
N GLU A 53 -0.14 23.60 4.74
CA GLU A 53 0.17 25.00 4.47
C GLU A 53 1.58 25.25 3.91
N ASN A 54 2.47 24.25 4.02
CA ASN A 54 3.82 24.27 3.45
C ASN A 54 3.87 23.70 2.04
N PHE A 55 2.75 23.13 1.56
CA PHE A 55 2.65 22.59 0.21
C PHE A 55 2.08 23.65 -0.73
N GLU A 56 2.80 23.95 -1.81
CA GLU A 56 2.35 24.85 -2.87
C GLU A 56 1.47 24.09 -3.87
N LEU A 57 0.18 24.44 -3.93
CA LEU A 57 -0.78 23.83 -4.85
C LEU A 57 -0.32 24.04 -6.31
N GLY A 58 -0.50 23.02 -7.14
CA GLY A 58 -0.03 23.00 -8.52
C GLY A 58 1.39 22.46 -8.70
N THR A 59 2.13 22.20 -7.59
CA THR A 59 3.43 21.53 -7.64
C THR A 59 3.30 19.99 -7.54
N ASN A 60 4.41 19.27 -7.47
CA ASN A 60 4.42 17.80 -7.45
C ASN A 60 4.04 17.23 -6.08
N PHE A 61 2.71 17.09 -5.82
CA PHE A 61 2.19 16.49 -4.59
C PHE A 61 2.71 15.07 -4.37
N LYS A 62 2.83 14.26 -5.43
CA LYS A 62 3.34 12.89 -5.34
C LYS A 62 4.74 12.84 -4.72
N ALA A 63 5.67 13.62 -5.25
CA ALA A 63 7.04 13.66 -4.74
C ALA A 63 7.08 14.11 -3.27
N TRP A 64 6.30 15.14 -2.92
CA TRP A 64 6.21 15.63 -1.54
C TRP A 64 5.62 14.59 -0.59
N ALA A 65 4.56 13.89 -0.99
CA ALA A 65 3.91 12.86 -0.19
C ALA A 65 4.81 11.63 0.01
N LEU A 66 5.49 11.15 -1.04
CA LEU A 66 6.41 10.00 -0.95
C LEU A 66 7.65 10.34 -0.13
N THR A 67 8.18 11.56 -0.25
CA THR A 67 9.28 12.05 0.61
C THR A 67 8.86 12.04 2.07
N THR A 68 7.65 12.53 2.39
CA THR A 68 7.11 12.50 3.75
C THR A 68 6.98 11.06 4.25
N ALA A 69 6.42 10.15 3.44
CA ALA A 69 6.29 8.74 3.80
C ALA A 69 7.67 8.09 4.06
N ARG A 70 8.68 8.38 3.23
CA ARG A 70 10.05 7.90 3.43
C ARG A 70 10.63 8.34 4.79
N PHE A 71 10.43 9.60 5.18
CA PHE A 71 10.88 10.06 6.50
C PHE A 71 10.19 9.34 7.65
N GLN A 72 8.89 9.02 7.54
CA GLN A 72 8.19 8.25 8.56
C GLN A 72 8.72 6.81 8.65
N VAL A 73 9.04 6.17 7.52
CA VAL A 73 9.67 4.84 7.49
C VAL A 73 11.05 4.89 8.14
N MET A 74 11.88 5.89 7.80
CA MET A 74 13.22 6.05 8.40
C MET A 74 13.15 6.26 9.91
N ALA A 75 12.18 7.05 10.40
CA ALA A 75 11.97 7.25 11.84
C ALA A 75 11.62 5.93 12.56
N LEU A 76 10.74 5.11 11.97
CA LEU A 76 10.46 3.77 12.49
C LEU A 76 11.72 2.90 12.50
N GLN A 77 12.50 2.89 11.42
CA GLN A 77 13.71 2.08 11.33
C GLN A 77 14.76 2.48 12.36
N GLN A 78 14.94 3.78 12.63
CA GLN A 78 15.83 4.25 13.71
C GLN A 78 15.35 3.76 15.08
N LYS A 79 14.02 3.73 15.31
CA LYS A 79 13.45 3.15 16.52
C LYS A 79 13.76 1.65 16.61
N LEU A 80 13.55 0.90 15.54
CA LEU A 80 13.82 -0.54 15.47
C LEU A 80 15.31 -0.87 15.64
N LYS A 81 16.23 -0.06 15.09
CA LYS A 81 17.66 -0.18 15.32
C LYS A 81 18.01 -0.06 16.82
N ARG A 82 17.40 0.91 17.50
CA ARG A 82 17.58 1.08 18.97
C ARG A 82 17.05 -0.11 19.77
N GLU A 83 15.98 -0.73 19.31
CA GLU A 83 15.35 -1.93 19.91
C GLU A 83 16.05 -3.24 19.48
N LYS A 84 17.17 -3.18 18.75
CA LYS A 84 17.92 -4.33 18.18
C LYS A 84 17.07 -5.24 17.28
N ARG A 85 16.02 -4.70 16.66
CA ARG A 85 15.22 -5.36 15.61
C ARG A 85 15.88 -5.02 14.27
N ALA A 86 16.08 -6.03 13.41
CA ALA A 86 16.78 -5.85 12.12
C ALA A 86 16.00 -4.90 11.18
N PRO A 87 16.57 -3.73 10.82
CA PRO A 87 15.96 -2.82 9.86
C PRO A 87 16.30 -3.22 8.42
N LEU A 88 15.56 -2.69 7.46
CA LEU A 88 15.94 -2.71 6.04
C LEU A 88 17.23 -1.87 5.82
N ASP A 89 18.00 -2.28 4.79
CA ASP A 89 19.17 -1.53 4.36
C ASP A 89 18.74 -0.18 3.74
N GLU A 90 19.53 0.87 3.98
CA GLU A 90 19.23 2.22 3.52
C GLU A 90 19.29 2.33 1.99
N ASP A 91 20.18 1.54 1.35
CA ASP A 91 20.28 1.47 -0.11
C ASP A 91 19.01 0.89 -0.75
N VAL A 92 18.39 -0.13 -0.12
CA VAL A 92 17.11 -0.69 -0.57
C VAL A 92 15.98 0.33 -0.46
N LEU A 93 15.99 1.14 0.61
CA LEU A 93 15.05 2.25 0.79
C LEU A 93 15.14 3.29 -0.34
N MET A 94 16.35 3.65 -0.73
CA MET A 94 16.59 4.59 -1.82
C MET A 94 16.08 4.04 -3.15
N MET A 95 16.47 2.83 -3.52
CA MET A 95 16.05 2.19 -4.78
C MET A 95 14.51 2.09 -4.90
N VAL A 96 13.82 1.66 -3.84
CA VAL A 96 12.35 1.56 -3.85
C VAL A 96 11.70 2.96 -3.92
N SER A 97 12.33 3.96 -3.33
CA SER A 97 11.82 5.35 -3.38
C SER A 97 11.87 5.91 -4.80
N GLU A 98 12.98 5.72 -5.51
CA GLU A 98 13.16 6.15 -6.90
C GLU A 98 12.15 5.47 -7.83
N GLU A 99 11.99 4.15 -7.72
CA GLU A 99 11.00 3.40 -8.52
C GLU A 99 9.55 3.85 -8.24
N ALA A 100 9.22 4.25 -7.00
CA ALA A 100 7.88 4.71 -6.66
C ALA A 100 7.57 6.10 -7.22
N GLU A 101 8.58 6.98 -7.38
CA GLU A 101 8.41 8.31 -7.96
C GLU A 101 8.00 8.25 -9.44
N GLU A 102 8.34 7.18 -10.16
CA GLU A 102 7.94 6.97 -11.55
C GLU A 102 6.48 6.48 -11.69
N ARG A 103 5.86 5.98 -10.62
CA ARG A 103 4.51 5.40 -10.67
C ARG A 103 3.42 6.48 -10.71
N ASP A 104 2.49 6.34 -11.65
CA ASP A 104 1.32 7.18 -11.77
C ASP A 104 0.26 6.76 -10.71
N PRO A 105 -0.28 7.68 -9.89
CA PRO A 105 -1.34 7.39 -8.92
C PRO A 105 -2.60 6.82 -9.57
N ASP A 106 -3.00 7.31 -10.74
CA ASP A 106 -4.21 6.84 -11.44
C ASP A 106 -4.03 5.41 -11.95
N VAL A 107 -2.83 5.07 -12.43
CA VAL A 107 -2.49 3.69 -12.81
C VAL A 107 -2.52 2.78 -11.58
N MET A 108 -2.07 3.24 -10.42
CA MET A 108 -2.11 2.48 -9.17
C MET A 108 -3.56 2.27 -8.70
N ASN A 109 -4.38 3.32 -8.68
CA ASN A 109 -5.80 3.24 -8.31
C ASN A 109 -6.55 2.27 -9.22
N LYS A 110 -6.27 2.32 -10.53
CA LYS A 110 -6.85 1.39 -11.51
C LYS A 110 -6.42 -0.06 -11.24
N LYS A 111 -5.14 -0.31 -10.98
CA LYS A 111 -4.65 -1.65 -10.63
C LYS A 111 -5.31 -2.20 -9.37
N LEU A 112 -5.54 -1.37 -8.36
CA LEU A 112 -6.25 -1.76 -7.14
C LEU A 112 -7.72 -2.06 -7.38
N SER A 113 -8.41 -1.26 -8.19
CA SER A 113 -9.79 -1.52 -8.61
C SER A 113 -9.90 -2.84 -9.37
N ASP A 114 -8.99 -3.09 -10.32
CA ASP A 114 -8.94 -4.34 -11.06
C ASP A 114 -8.63 -5.54 -10.15
N LEU A 115 -7.74 -5.39 -9.17
CA LEU A 115 -7.44 -6.41 -8.17
C LEU A 115 -8.66 -6.73 -7.28
N ASN A 116 -9.35 -5.71 -6.78
CA ASN A 116 -10.56 -5.90 -5.97
C ASN A 116 -11.65 -6.64 -6.74
N ALA A 117 -11.84 -6.29 -8.01
CA ALA A 117 -12.77 -7.00 -8.88
C ALA A 117 -12.34 -8.47 -9.09
N CYS A 118 -11.03 -8.76 -9.26
CA CYS A 118 -10.53 -10.13 -9.38
C CYS A 118 -10.67 -10.92 -8.07
N ILE A 119 -10.48 -10.29 -6.92
CA ILE A 119 -10.73 -10.92 -5.60
C ILE A 119 -12.21 -11.27 -5.47
N GLY A 120 -13.12 -10.40 -5.91
CA GLY A 120 -14.57 -10.66 -5.89
C GLY A 120 -15.00 -11.86 -6.75
N LEU A 121 -14.20 -12.27 -7.74
CA LEU A 121 -14.45 -13.46 -8.56
C LEU A 121 -13.95 -14.77 -7.95
N LEU A 122 -13.18 -14.72 -6.87
CA LEU A 122 -12.72 -15.91 -6.17
C LEU A 122 -13.87 -16.57 -5.40
N GLN A 123 -13.73 -17.87 -5.12
CA GLN A 123 -14.63 -18.53 -4.17
C GLN A 123 -14.51 -17.93 -2.77
N VAL A 124 -15.61 -17.89 -2.00
CA VAL A 124 -15.67 -17.26 -0.66
C VAL A 124 -14.52 -17.73 0.25
N LYS A 125 -14.24 -19.04 0.30
CA LYS A 125 -13.12 -19.60 1.09
C LYS A 125 -11.74 -19.08 0.70
N ASP A 126 -11.56 -18.74 -0.58
CA ASP A 126 -10.30 -18.21 -1.10
C ASP A 126 -10.20 -16.70 -0.87
N GLN A 127 -11.33 -15.98 -0.95
CA GLN A 127 -11.42 -14.58 -0.52
C GLN A 127 -11.06 -14.44 0.96
N GLU A 128 -11.66 -15.26 1.83
CA GLU A 128 -11.38 -15.27 3.27
C GLU A 128 -9.89 -15.55 3.57
N LEU A 129 -9.29 -16.51 2.86
CA LEU A 129 -7.86 -16.83 3.00
C LEU A 129 -6.97 -15.65 2.61
N VAL A 130 -7.30 -14.96 1.51
CA VAL A 130 -6.58 -13.74 1.07
C VAL A 130 -6.72 -12.64 2.10
N LEU A 131 -7.97 -12.34 2.53
CA LEU A 131 -8.23 -11.32 3.53
C LEU A 131 -7.52 -11.63 4.85
N HIS A 132 -7.55 -12.88 5.28
CA HIS A 132 -6.85 -13.29 6.51
C HIS A 132 -5.33 -13.11 6.37
N ARG A 133 -4.75 -13.51 5.24
CA ARG A 133 -3.30 -13.45 5.03
C ARG A 133 -2.75 -12.03 4.94
N TYR A 134 -3.51 -11.10 4.36
CA TYR A 134 -3.03 -9.76 4.01
C TYR A 134 -3.63 -8.62 4.82
N TRP A 135 -4.82 -8.80 5.42
CA TRP A 135 -5.49 -7.76 6.21
C TRP A 135 -5.55 -8.07 7.70
N LYS A 136 -5.64 -9.34 8.09
CA LYS A 136 -5.66 -9.67 9.52
C LYS A 136 -4.23 -9.80 10.06
N LYS A 137 -3.99 -9.20 11.24
CA LYS A 137 -2.69 -9.28 11.93
C LYS A 137 -2.35 -10.71 12.45
N SER A 138 -3.28 -11.67 12.37
CA SER A 138 -3.09 -13.05 12.79
C SER A 138 -2.37 -13.87 11.71
N GLY A 139 -1.35 -14.64 12.12
CA GLY A 139 -0.55 -15.46 11.21
C GLY A 139 -1.35 -16.63 10.60
N LEU A 140 -0.79 -17.23 9.54
CA LEU A 140 -1.40 -18.36 8.83
C LEU A 140 -1.67 -19.56 9.74
N ALA A 141 -0.88 -19.73 10.82
CA ALA A 141 -1.08 -20.77 11.82
C ALA A 141 -2.40 -20.60 12.59
N ALA A 142 -2.76 -19.38 12.98
CA ALA A 142 -4.03 -19.10 13.64
C ALA A 142 -5.24 -19.42 12.73
N TYR A 143 -5.13 -19.10 11.44
CA TYR A 143 -6.17 -19.44 10.46
C TYR A 143 -6.25 -20.95 10.22
N ALA A 144 -5.13 -21.66 10.20
CA ALA A 144 -5.06 -23.10 10.09
C ALA A 144 -5.84 -23.78 11.23
N SER A 145 -5.58 -23.33 12.46
CA SER A 145 -6.30 -23.84 13.66
C SER A 145 -7.79 -23.52 13.62
N ALA A 146 -8.17 -22.29 13.26
CA ALA A 146 -9.56 -21.86 13.19
C ALA A 146 -10.39 -22.58 12.10
N THR A 147 -9.73 -23.01 11.01
CA THR A 147 -10.39 -23.67 9.87
C THR A 147 -10.16 -25.18 9.83
N ASN A 148 -9.48 -25.75 10.81
CA ASN A 148 -9.07 -27.17 10.88
C ASN A 148 -8.35 -27.63 9.60
N ARG A 149 -7.44 -26.79 9.05
CA ARG A 149 -6.66 -27.05 7.85
C ARG A 149 -5.18 -27.06 8.18
N SER A 150 -4.41 -27.88 7.46
CA SER A 150 -2.95 -27.86 7.61
C SER A 150 -2.34 -26.59 7.01
N ILE A 151 -1.26 -26.08 7.62
CA ILE A 151 -0.51 -24.92 7.10
C ILE A 151 0.00 -25.21 5.68
N GLY A 152 0.41 -26.44 5.40
CA GLY A 152 0.84 -26.89 4.07
C GLY A 152 -0.26 -26.72 3.02
N SER A 153 -1.50 -27.17 3.33
CA SER A 153 -2.66 -27.02 2.43
C SER A 153 -3.01 -25.57 2.18
N LEU A 154 -2.89 -24.70 3.20
CA LEU A 154 -3.12 -23.25 3.06
C LEU A 154 -2.07 -22.57 2.20
N LYS A 155 -0.80 -22.96 2.32
CA LYS A 155 0.27 -22.44 1.43
C LYS A 155 0.02 -22.82 -0.04
N VAL A 156 -0.41 -24.04 -0.31
CA VAL A 156 -0.78 -24.50 -1.66
C VAL A 156 -2.00 -23.75 -2.18
N ALA A 157 -3.02 -23.54 -1.33
CA ALA A 157 -4.20 -22.73 -1.70
C ALA A 157 -3.82 -21.28 -2.03
N LEU A 158 -2.99 -20.62 -1.21
CA LEU A 158 -2.50 -19.28 -1.50
C LEU A 158 -1.69 -19.21 -2.81
N TYR A 159 -0.89 -20.21 -3.11
CA TYR A 159 -0.17 -20.27 -4.38
C TYR A 159 -1.14 -20.29 -5.58
N ARG A 160 -2.16 -21.16 -5.54
CA ARG A 160 -3.19 -21.25 -6.59
C ARG A 160 -4.01 -19.96 -6.71
N VAL A 161 -4.41 -19.36 -5.60
CA VAL A 161 -5.14 -18.10 -5.58
C VAL A 161 -4.33 -16.98 -6.21
N ARG A 162 -3.03 -16.87 -5.86
CA ARG A 162 -2.14 -15.87 -6.49
C ARG A 162 -2.01 -16.06 -8.00
N ALA A 163 -1.89 -17.32 -8.46
CA ALA A 163 -1.85 -17.62 -9.90
C ALA A 163 -3.16 -17.21 -10.59
N SER A 164 -4.32 -17.52 -10.00
CA SER A 164 -5.63 -17.13 -10.51
C SER A 164 -5.79 -15.61 -10.58
N LEU A 165 -5.41 -14.87 -9.53
CA LEU A 165 -5.45 -13.41 -9.50
C LEU A 165 -4.54 -12.81 -10.57
N ARG A 166 -3.33 -13.34 -10.77
CA ARG A 166 -2.42 -12.90 -11.83
C ARG A 166 -3.05 -13.05 -13.21
N THR A 167 -3.58 -14.23 -13.52
CA THR A 167 -4.27 -14.49 -14.80
C THR A 167 -5.46 -13.56 -15.00
N CYS A 168 -6.24 -13.28 -13.95
CA CYS A 168 -7.37 -12.35 -14.01
C CYS A 168 -6.91 -10.92 -14.36
N LEU A 169 -5.86 -10.43 -13.68
CA LEU A 169 -5.30 -9.10 -13.91
C LEU A 169 -4.71 -8.97 -15.32
N GLU A 170 -4.01 -9.99 -15.81
CA GLU A 170 -3.45 -10.02 -17.18
C GLU A 170 -4.56 -9.95 -18.23
N ARG A 171 -5.69 -10.66 -18.03
CA ARG A 171 -6.87 -10.56 -18.92
C ARG A 171 -7.45 -9.14 -18.93
N LYS A 172 -7.62 -8.52 -17.75
CA LYS A 172 -8.11 -7.15 -17.65
C LYS A 172 -7.19 -6.14 -18.34
N ALA A 173 -5.88 -6.33 -18.21
CA ALA A 173 -4.90 -5.48 -18.90
C ALA A 173 -4.98 -5.61 -20.43
N LYS A 174 -5.13 -6.85 -20.97
CA LYS A 174 -5.26 -7.10 -22.43
C LYS A 174 -6.52 -6.54 -23.03
N VAL A 175 -7.68 -6.67 -22.37
CA VAL A 175 -8.97 -6.14 -22.85
C VAL A 175 -8.92 -4.62 -23.03
N LYS A 176 -8.13 -3.91 -22.23
CA LYS A 176 -7.98 -2.44 -22.28
C LYS A 176 -6.90 -1.96 -23.26
N GLY A 177 -5.95 -2.81 -23.65
CA GLY A 177 -4.92 -2.50 -24.64
C GLY A 177 -5.33 -2.78 -26.10
N GLY A 178 -6.49 -3.37 -26.31
CA GLY A 178 -6.99 -3.74 -27.65
C GLY A 178 -8.04 -2.78 -28.24
N SER A 179 -8.28 -1.63 -27.62
CA SER A 179 -9.19 -0.59 -28.15
C SER A 179 -8.37 0.61 -28.60
N VAL A 180 -7.63 0.46 -29.71
CA VAL A 180 -7.10 1.55 -30.55
C VAL A 180 -7.49 1.22 -31.99
#